data_1d28c48e484579ef2c1440726528e558
#
_entry.id   1d28c48e484579ef2c1440726528e558
#
_cell.length_a   1.000
_cell.length_b   1.000
_cell.length_c   1.000
_cell.angle_alpha   90.00
_cell.angle_beta   90.00
_cell.angle_gamma   90.00
#
_symmetry.space_group_name_H-M   'P 1'
#
loop_
_entity.id
_entity.type
_entity.pdbx_description
1 polymer ?
#
loop_
_entity_poly.entity_id
_entity_poly.type
_entity_poly.pdbx_seq_one_letter_code
_entity_poly.pdbx_strand_id
1 'polypeptide(L)'
;MVMRYLPIVQERLVPPVTESSNDKHLGITRCAWAKSDRLYIDYHDHEWGVPVHDDRALFEFLVLEGAQAGLSWVTVLRKRENYRLAFDNFDPPKVASYNEQKIAELLDNPGIIRNRRKIEAAINNARAFLKLQDEFGSFDAYLWRFVGGKPRHNAWHTLAELPARTAE
;
A
#
# COMPACT_ATOMS: atom_id res chain seq x y z
N MET A 1 -3.01 -10.93 13.21
CA MET A 1 -4.29 -10.63 12.54
C MET A 1 -4.18 -9.27 11.83
N VAL A 2 -3.33 -9.14 10.80
CA VAL A 2 -3.01 -7.85 10.14
C VAL A 2 -3.06 -7.94 8.60
N MET A 3 -3.37 -9.10 8.03
CA MET A 3 -3.38 -9.29 6.57
C MET A 3 -4.73 -8.98 5.89
N ARG A 4 -5.43 -7.90 6.26
CA ARG A 4 -6.75 -7.63 5.66
C ARG A 4 -6.77 -6.60 4.53
N TYR A 5 -5.64 -5.95 4.21
CA TYR A 5 -5.61 -4.85 3.23
C TYR A 5 -4.25 -4.74 2.53
N LEU A 6 -3.81 -5.79 1.83
CA LEU A 6 -2.82 -5.58 0.79
C LEU A 6 -3.59 -5.35 -0.52
N PRO A 7 -3.36 -4.25 -1.23
CA PRO A 7 -3.96 -4.01 -2.55
C PRO A 7 -3.24 -4.82 -3.62
N ILE A 8 -3.12 -6.14 -3.38
CA ILE A 8 -2.31 -7.02 -4.23
C ILE A 8 -3.01 -7.30 -5.55
N VAL A 9 -4.31 -7.06 -5.59
CA VAL A 9 -5.13 -7.25 -6.78
C VAL A 9 -6.34 -6.34 -6.68
N GLN A 10 -6.13 -5.04 -6.46
CA GLN A 10 -7.22 -4.11 -6.69
C GLN A 10 -7.23 -3.77 -8.17
N GLU A 11 -8.06 -4.50 -8.88
CA GLU A 11 -8.41 -4.23 -10.26
C GLU A 11 -8.83 -2.79 -10.45
N ARG A 12 -8.52 -2.30 -11.65
CA ARG A 12 -9.14 -1.08 -12.14
C ARG A 12 -10.64 -1.26 -12.16
N LEU A 13 -11.29 -0.95 -11.03
CA LEU A 13 -12.69 -0.60 -11.05
C LEU A 13 -12.81 0.64 -11.92
N VAL A 14 -13.48 0.51 -13.03
CA VAL A 14 -14.01 1.66 -13.74
C VAL A 14 -15.37 1.95 -13.12
N PRO A 15 -15.49 2.82 -12.08
CA PRO A 15 -16.77 3.25 -11.60
C PRO A 15 -17.41 4.16 -12.64
N PRO A 16 -18.73 4.37 -12.59
CA PRO A 16 -19.39 5.29 -13.49
C PRO A 16 -18.72 6.66 -13.44
N VAL A 17 -18.33 7.12 -14.61
CA VAL A 17 -17.58 8.34 -14.86
C VAL A 17 -18.29 9.55 -14.30
N THR A 18 -17.77 10.17 -13.25
CA THR A 18 -18.05 11.57 -12.97
C THR A 18 -16.85 12.36 -13.47
N GLU A 19 -16.96 12.91 -14.65
CA GLU A 19 -15.90 13.73 -15.28
C GLU A 19 -15.52 14.92 -14.39
N SER A 20 -14.24 15.02 -14.06
CA SER A 20 -13.65 16.27 -13.55
C SER A 20 -13.46 17.24 -14.72
N SER A 21 -13.77 18.51 -14.51
CA SER A 21 -13.82 19.54 -15.56
C SER A 21 -12.47 19.81 -16.27
N ASN A 22 -11.34 19.37 -15.74
CA ASN A 22 -10.00 19.60 -16.32
C ASN A 22 -9.46 18.43 -17.15
N ASP A 23 -10.02 17.23 -17.04
CA ASP A 23 -9.52 16.03 -17.75
C ASP A 23 -10.19 15.79 -19.11
N LYS A 24 -11.17 16.63 -19.48
CA LYS A 24 -11.92 16.50 -20.74
C LYS A 24 -11.06 16.57 -22.00
N HIS A 25 -9.86 17.14 -21.91
CA HIS A 25 -8.96 17.29 -23.05
C HIS A 25 -8.07 16.08 -23.36
N LEU A 26 -7.98 15.10 -22.43
CA LEU A 26 -7.08 13.94 -22.61
C LEU A 26 -7.82 12.60 -22.76
N GLY A 27 -9.15 12.55 -22.63
CA GLY A 27 -9.92 11.31 -22.78
C GLY A 27 -9.61 10.23 -21.73
N ILE A 28 -8.94 10.58 -20.62
CA ILE A 28 -8.52 9.63 -19.58
C ILE A 28 -9.63 9.51 -18.55
N THR A 29 -10.15 8.29 -18.38
CA THR A 29 -11.12 7.95 -17.35
C THR A 29 -10.41 7.54 -16.07
N ARG A 30 -10.71 8.19 -14.93
CA ARG A 30 -10.15 7.88 -13.62
C ARG A 30 -11.25 7.60 -12.60
N CYS A 31 -10.87 6.82 -11.58
CA CYS A 31 -11.75 6.57 -10.43
C CYS A 31 -12.14 7.88 -9.75
N ALA A 32 -13.38 7.91 -9.23
CA ALA A 32 -13.93 9.12 -8.62
C ALA A 32 -13.12 9.68 -7.43
N TRP A 33 -12.32 8.87 -6.75
CA TRP A 33 -11.46 9.27 -5.64
C TRP A 33 -10.17 9.97 -6.12
N ALA A 34 -9.71 9.74 -7.36
CA ALA A 34 -8.49 10.34 -7.94
C ALA A 34 -8.79 11.65 -8.66
N LYS A 35 -9.57 12.56 -8.03
CA LYS A 35 -10.23 13.66 -8.76
C LYS A 35 -9.39 14.90 -9.04
N SER A 36 -8.62 15.42 -8.07
CA SER A 36 -8.05 16.78 -8.20
C SER A 36 -6.70 16.96 -7.55
N ASP A 37 -6.28 16.06 -6.70
CA ASP A 37 -4.96 16.10 -6.10
C ASP A 37 -3.96 15.44 -7.05
N ARG A 38 -2.97 16.21 -7.50
CA ARG A 38 -1.96 15.74 -8.45
C ARG A 38 -1.28 14.46 -7.97
N LEU A 39 -0.97 14.36 -6.68
CA LEU A 39 -0.36 13.19 -6.07
C LEU A 39 -1.27 11.96 -6.17
N TYR A 40 -2.59 12.15 -5.99
CA TYR A 40 -3.57 11.08 -6.15
C TYR A 40 -3.71 10.63 -7.61
N ILE A 41 -3.69 11.58 -8.53
CA ILE A 41 -3.73 11.29 -9.97
C ILE A 41 -2.51 10.47 -10.37
N ASP A 42 -1.33 10.89 -9.96
CA ASP A 42 -0.07 10.21 -10.29
C ASP A 42 -0.04 8.79 -9.68
N TYR A 43 -0.47 8.62 -8.44
CA TYR A 43 -0.61 7.30 -7.82
C TYR A 43 -1.60 6.40 -8.56
N HIS A 44 -2.79 6.94 -8.90
CA HIS A 44 -3.82 6.20 -9.64
C HIS A 44 -3.34 5.74 -11.01
N ASP A 45 -2.65 6.60 -11.75
CA ASP A 45 -2.28 6.34 -13.13
C ASP A 45 -1.06 5.41 -13.25
N HIS A 46 -0.17 5.40 -12.24
CA HIS A 46 1.12 4.72 -12.35
C HIS A 46 1.35 3.59 -11.33
N GLU A 47 0.62 3.58 -10.21
CA GLU A 47 0.86 2.61 -9.15
C GLU A 47 -0.39 1.78 -8.80
N TRP A 48 -1.58 2.41 -8.69
CA TRP A 48 -2.79 1.72 -8.28
C TRP A 48 -3.22 0.68 -9.31
N GLY A 49 -3.31 -0.61 -8.86
CA GLY A 49 -3.65 -1.73 -9.74
C GLY A 49 -2.52 -2.18 -10.68
N VAL A 50 -1.30 -1.65 -10.51
CA VAL A 50 -0.12 -2.13 -11.21
C VAL A 50 0.51 -3.27 -10.40
N PRO A 51 0.75 -4.46 -10.99
CA PRO A 51 1.40 -5.57 -10.31
C PRO A 51 2.79 -5.18 -9.79
N VAL A 52 3.10 -5.55 -8.54
CA VAL A 52 4.39 -5.30 -7.90
C VAL A 52 5.03 -6.63 -7.54
N HIS A 53 6.30 -6.82 -7.94
CA HIS A 53 7.10 -8.02 -7.72
C HIS A 53 8.42 -7.75 -6.99
N ASP A 54 8.69 -6.50 -6.63
CA ASP A 54 9.86 -6.12 -5.84
C ASP A 54 9.52 -6.21 -4.34
N ASP A 55 10.25 -7.04 -3.61
CA ASP A 55 10.02 -7.30 -2.19
C ASP A 55 10.11 -6.03 -1.32
N ARG A 56 11.00 -5.10 -1.66
CA ARG A 56 11.12 -3.83 -0.92
C ARG A 56 9.90 -2.93 -1.16
N ALA A 57 9.43 -2.85 -2.41
CA ALA A 57 8.23 -2.11 -2.73
C ALA A 57 6.99 -2.74 -2.07
N LEU A 58 6.90 -4.08 -2.02
CA LEU A 58 5.84 -4.79 -1.31
C LEU A 58 5.89 -4.50 0.20
N PHE A 59 7.07 -4.44 0.80
CA PHE A 59 7.21 -4.07 2.21
C PHE A 59 6.88 -2.59 2.46
N GLU A 60 7.27 -1.67 1.55
CA GLU A 60 6.85 -0.27 1.59
C GLU A 60 5.32 -0.15 1.65
N PHE A 61 4.61 -0.82 0.73
CA PHE A 61 3.14 -0.82 0.74
C PHE A 61 2.58 -1.41 2.03
N LEU A 62 3.11 -2.52 2.52
CA LEU A 62 2.67 -3.14 3.77
C LEU A 62 2.73 -2.16 4.96
N VAL A 63 3.81 -1.39 5.06
CA VAL A 63 3.98 -0.39 6.13
C VAL A 63 3.04 0.80 5.93
N LEU A 64 2.95 1.33 4.70
CA LEU A 64 2.13 2.51 4.39
C LEU A 64 0.63 2.21 4.54
N GLU A 65 0.16 1.05 4.13
CA GLU A 65 -1.23 0.60 4.32
C GLU A 65 -1.55 0.41 5.82
N GLY A 66 -0.60 -0.15 6.59
CA GLY A 66 -0.72 -0.19 8.05
C GLY A 66 -0.80 1.20 8.67
N ALA A 67 -0.03 2.15 8.14
CA ALA A 67 -0.07 3.54 8.58
C ALA A 67 -1.39 4.25 8.19
N GLN A 68 -2.02 3.84 7.09
CA GLN A 68 -3.26 4.41 6.59
C GLN A 68 -4.47 4.09 7.48
N ALA A 69 -4.46 3.00 8.24
CA ALA A 69 -5.62 2.59 9.05
C ALA A 69 -6.24 3.76 9.84
N GLY A 70 -7.51 4.08 9.54
CA GLY A 70 -8.24 5.21 10.13
C GLY A 70 -7.92 6.60 9.54
N LEU A 71 -7.14 6.66 8.45
CA LEU A 71 -6.76 7.89 7.75
C LEU A 71 -7.10 7.79 6.26
N SER A 72 -7.04 8.91 5.54
CA SER A 72 -7.13 8.89 4.08
C SER A 72 -5.80 8.48 3.46
N TRP A 73 -5.85 7.77 2.34
CA TRP A 73 -4.63 7.36 1.63
C TRP A 73 -3.77 8.55 1.18
N VAL A 74 -4.37 9.65 0.75
CA VAL A 74 -3.64 10.87 0.40
C VAL A 74 -2.83 11.43 1.56
N THR A 75 -3.30 11.27 2.79
CA THR A 75 -2.55 11.69 3.99
C THR A 75 -1.24 10.91 4.12
N VAL A 76 -1.26 9.63 3.81
CA VAL A 76 -0.08 8.75 3.84
C VAL A 76 0.82 9.03 2.64
N LEU A 77 0.26 9.15 1.44
CA LEU A 77 1.03 9.49 0.23
C LEU A 77 1.84 10.79 0.40
N ARG A 78 1.25 11.83 0.99
CA ARG A 78 1.97 13.09 1.26
C ARG A 78 3.15 12.93 2.22
N LYS A 79 3.16 11.86 3.00
CA LYS A 79 4.22 11.55 3.97
C LYS A 79 5.18 10.46 3.48
N ARG A 80 4.95 9.89 2.30
CA ARG A 80 5.65 8.72 1.78
C ARG A 80 7.17 8.90 1.75
N GLU A 81 7.66 10.03 1.25
CA GLU A 81 9.10 10.32 1.22
C GLU A 81 9.70 10.45 2.62
N ASN A 82 8.97 11.05 3.55
CA ASN A 82 9.40 11.12 4.94
C ASN A 82 9.42 9.73 5.60
N TYR A 83 8.49 8.85 5.23
CA TYR A 83 8.52 7.44 5.65
C TYR A 83 9.73 6.72 5.08
N ARG A 84 10.09 6.91 3.82
CA ARG A 84 11.30 6.34 3.21
C ARG A 84 12.54 6.73 3.99
N LEU A 85 12.68 8.01 4.31
CA LEU A 85 13.81 8.50 5.11
C LEU A 85 13.79 7.95 6.54
N ALA A 86 12.64 7.92 7.19
CA ALA A 86 12.50 7.51 8.59
C ALA A 86 12.65 5.99 8.81
N PHE A 87 12.26 5.19 7.81
CA PHE A 87 12.25 3.72 7.86
C PHE A 87 13.35 3.08 6.99
N ASP A 88 14.51 3.74 6.84
CA ASP A 88 15.69 3.23 6.13
C ASP A 88 15.36 2.72 4.71
N ASN A 89 14.59 3.47 3.93
CA ASN A 89 14.08 3.09 2.61
C ASN A 89 13.33 1.75 2.62
N PHE A 90 12.60 1.49 3.69
CA PHE A 90 11.85 0.25 3.88
C PHE A 90 12.70 -1.01 3.71
N ASP A 91 13.91 -0.98 4.26
CA ASP A 91 14.81 -2.13 4.34
C ASP A 91 14.31 -3.08 5.46
N PRO A 92 13.75 -4.27 5.15
CA PRO A 92 13.12 -5.09 6.15
C PRO A 92 14.06 -5.54 7.29
N PRO A 93 15.32 -5.95 7.03
CA PRO A 93 16.29 -6.26 8.07
C PRO A 93 16.53 -5.10 9.04
N LYS A 94 16.68 -3.88 8.54
CA LYS A 94 16.89 -2.70 9.39
C LYS A 94 15.66 -2.41 10.23
N VAL A 95 14.48 -2.38 9.62
CA VAL A 95 13.22 -2.11 10.33
C VAL A 95 12.95 -3.17 11.40
N ALA A 96 13.22 -4.44 11.12
CA ALA A 96 13.06 -5.54 12.08
C ALA A 96 13.96 -5.39 13.33
N SER A 97 15.09 -4.69 13.19
CA SER A 97 16.07 -4.46 14.25
C SER A 97 15.80 -3.23 15.11
N TYR A 98 14.80 -2.42 14.79
CA TYR A 98 14.49 -1.19 15.55
C TYR A 98 14.23 -1.49 17.02
N ASN A 99 14.84 -0.68 17.88
CA ASN A 99 14.73 -0.74 19.32
C ASN A 99 13.87 0.43 19.87
N GLU A 100 13.72 0.51 21.19
CA GLU A 100 12.96 1.57 21.86
C GLU A 100 13.49 2.98 21.57
N GLN A 101 14.80 3.16 21.40
CA GLN A 101 15.38 4.44 21.04
C GLN A 101 14.91 4.87 19.65
N LYS A 102 14.94 3.98 18.65
CA LYS A 102 14.45 4.27 17.30
C LYS A 102 12.94 4.52 17.29
N ILE A 103 12.16 3.78 18.09
CA ILE A 103 10.73 4.03 18.24
C ILE A 103 10.48 5.44 18.79
N ALA A 104 11.24 5.89 19.80
CA ALA A 104 11.14 7.25 20.33
C ALA A 104 11.46 8.31 19.26
N GLU A 105 12.54 8.14 18.49
CA GLU A 105 12.88 9.01 17.36
C GLU A 105 11.75 9.10 16.32
N LEU A 106 11.14 7.97 15.99
CA LEU A 106 10.00 7.93 15.05
C LEU A 106 8.75 8.63 15.61
N LEU A 107 8.52 8.54 16.91
CA LEU A 107 7.40 9.24 17.58
C LEU A 107 7.58 10.74 17.61
N ASP A 108 8.82 11.23 17.63
CA ASP A 108 9.13 12.65 17.57
C ASP A 108 9.17 13.22 16.15
N ASN A 109 9.17 12.36 15.12
CA ASN A 109 9.24 12.79 13.74
C ASN A 109 7.89 13.28 13.18
N PRO A 110 7.69 14.60 12.94
CA PRO A 110 6.43 15.14 12.41
C PRO A 110 6.18 14.75 10.93
N GLY A 111 7.20 14.25 10.25
CA GLY A 111 7.09 13.82 8.86
C GLY A 111 6.26 12.55 8.66
N ILE A 112 6.07 11.74 9.71
CA ILE A 112 5.30 10.49 9.65
C ILE A 112 4.04 10.54 10.52
N ILE A 113 3.26 9.46 10.52
CA ILE A 113 2.14 9.28 11.46
C ILE A 113 2.70 8.83 12.82
N ARG A 114 2.71 9.74 13.79
CA ARG A 114 3.25 9.52 15.13
C ARG A 114 2.30 8.69 16.00
N ASN A 115 2.32 7.36 15.76
CA ASN A 115 1.50 6.42 16.51
C ASN A 115 2.32 5.18 16.85
N ARG A 116 2.59 4.98 18.15
CA ARG A 116 3.42 3.87 18.67
C ARG A 116 2.94 2.51 18.13
N ARG A 117 1.65 2.23 18.17
CA ARG A 117 1.10 0.94 17.72
C ARG A 117 1.38 0.68 16.24
N LYS A 118 1.32 1.73 15.39
CA LYS A 118 1.62 1.61 13.96
C LYS A 118 3.11 1.38 13.72
N ILE A 119 3.98 2.03 14.48
CA ILE A 119 5.44 1.85 14.42
C ILE A 119 5.81 0.42 14.86
N GLU A 120 5.30 -0.02 16.01
CA GLU A 120 5.52 -1.38 16.51
C GLU A 120 4.96 -2.45 15.55
N ALA A 121 3.80 -2.20 14.94
CA ALA A 121 3.24 -3.08 13.92
C ALA A 121 4.15 -3.18 12.68
N ALA A 122 4.73 -2.05 12.22
CA ALA A 122 5.69 -2.07 11.11
C ALA A 122 6.93 -2.91 11.44
N ILE A 123 7.47 -2.81 12.66
CA ILE A 123 8.61 -3.61 13.13
C ILE A 123 8.25 -5.11 13.17
N ASN A 124 7.08 -5.44 13.70
CA ASN A 124 6.62 -6.82 13.77
C ASN A 124 6.33 -7.40 12.37
N ASN A 125 5.79 -6.57 11.47
CA ASN A 125 5.60 -6.95 10.07
C ASN A 125 6.94 -7.20 9.37
N ALA A 126 7.97 -6.39 9.64
CA ALA A 126 9.31 -6.63 9.10
C ALA A 126 9.88 -7.99 9.53
N ARG A 127 9.73 -8.35 10.81
CA ARG A 127 10.15 -9.66 11.32
C ARG A 127 9.38 -10.82 10.68
N ALA A 128 8.07 -10.66 10.49
CA ALA A 128 7.25 -11.66 9.81
C ALA A 128 7.58 -11.76 8.33
N PHE A 129 7.85 -10.62 7.68
CA PHE A 129 8.25 -10.54 6.29
C PHE A 129 9.55 -11.32 6.02
N LEU A 130 10.57 -11.14 6.86
CA LEU A 130 11.83 -11.87 6.75
C LEU A 130 11.64 -13.39 6.92
N LYS A 131 10.79 -13.83 7.85
CA LYS A 131 10.47 -15.25 8.00
C LYS A 131 9.82 -15.84 6.74
N LEU A 132 8.93 -15.07 6.09
CA LEU A 132 8.31 -15.51 4.84
C LEU A 132 9.30 -15.54 3.68
N GLN A 133 10.26 -14.60 3.63
CA GLN A 133 11.36 -14.66 2.66
C GLN A 133 12.22 -15.92 2.86
N ASP A 134 12.55 -16.27 4.11
CA ASP A 134 13.31 -17.47 4.44
C ASP A 134 12.56 -18.75 4.04
N GLU A 135 11.25 -18.80 4.24
CA GLU A 135 10.42 -19.98 3.97
C GLU A 135 10.10 -20.15 2.48
N PHE A 136 9.83 -19.05 1.76
CA PHE A 136 9.32 -19.07 0.38
C PHE A 136 10.31 -18.56 -0.67
N GLY A 137 11.52 -18.14 -0.27
CA GLY A 137 12.55 -17.56 -1.12
C GLY A 137 12.38 -16.06 -1.37
N SER A 138 11.14 -15.54 -1.39
CA SER A 138 10.82 -14.12 -1.43
C SER A 138 9.42 -13.87 -0.86
N PHE A 139 9.13 -12.65 -0.46
CA PHE A 139 7.78 -12.25 -0.09
C PHE A 139 6.86 -12.20 -1.32
N ASP A 140 7.39 -11.83 -2.48
CA ASP A 140 6.72 -11.91 -3.77
C ASP A 140 6.19 -13.32 -4.03
N ALA A 141 7.04 -14.34 -3.95
CA ALA A 141 6.64 -15.74 -4.15
C ALA A 141 5.52 -16.17 -3.18
N TYR A 142 5.64 -15.78 -1.89
CA TYR A 142 4.60 -16.04 -0.91
C TYR A 142 3.27 -15.37 -1.28
N LEU A 143 3.32 -14.10 -1.68
CA LEU A 143 2.15 -13.29 -1.89
C LEU A 143 1.39 -13.70 -3.14
N TRP A 144 2.08 -13.79 -4.28
CA TRP A 144 1.46 -14.08 -5.56
C TRP A 144 0.89 -15.50 -5.68
N ARG A 145 1.29 -16.44 -4.82
CA ARG A 145 0.70 -17.79 -4.80
C ARG A 145 -0.81 -17.80 -4.54
N PHE A 146 -1.35 -16.83 -3.80
CA PHE A 146 -2.77 -16.74 -3.48
C PHE A 146 -3.65 -16.48 -4.71
N VAL A 147 -3.06 -15.94 -5.77
CA VAL A 147 -3.74 -15.68 -7.04
C VAL A 147 -3.14 -16.48 -8.22
N GLY A 148 -2.36 -17.53 -7.89
CA GLY A 148 -1.75 -18.41 -8.93
C GLY A 148 -0.67 -17.72 -9.74
N GLY A 149 0.03 -16.73 -9.17
CA GLY A 149 1.15 -16.01 -9.79
C GLY A 149 0.75 -15.02 -10.89
N LYS A 150 -0.54 -14.70 -11.04
CA LYS A 150 -1.03 -13.79 -12.08
C LYS A 150 -2.10 -12.85 -11.52
N PRO A 151 -2.15 -11.58 -12.00
CA PRO A 151 -3.25 -10.69 -11.67
C PRO A 151 -4.59 -11.30 -12.07
N ARG A 152 -5.58 -11.17 -11.19
CA ARG A 152 -6.96 -11.54 -11.51
C ARG A 152 -7.68 -10.32 -12.06
N HIS A 153 -8.33 -10.47 -13.19
CA HIS A 153 -9.16 -9.42 -13.79
C HIS A 153 -10.62 -9.76 -13.53
N ASN A 154 -11.34 -8.99 -12.72
CA ASN A 154 -12.76 -9.13 -12.50
C ASN A 154 -13.55 -8.17 -13.40
N ALA A 155 -14.80 -8.46 -13.67
CA ALA A 155 -15.64 -7.65 -14.52
C ALA A 155 -16.73 -6.92 -13.70
N TRP A 156 -16.35 -6.30 -12.58
CA TRP A 156 -17.27 -5.55 -11.75
C TRP A 156 -17.63 -4.21 -12.41
N HIS A 157 -18.90 -3.92 -12.51
CA HIS A 157 -19.39 -2.67 -13.12
C HIS A 157 -19.75 -1.60 -12.09
N THR A 158 -19.97 -2.00 -10.84
CA THR A 158 -20.34 -1.09 -9.74
C THR A 158 -19.63 -1.45 -8.44
N LEU A 159 -19.49 -0.47 -7.53
CA LEU A 159 -18.94 -0.71 -6.20
C LEU A 159 -19.76 -1.71 -5.37
N ALA A 160 -21.06 -1.80 -5.64
CA ALA A 160 -21.96 -2.72 -4.94
C ALA A 160 -21.70 -4.20 -5.29
N GLU A 161 -21.08 -4.47 -6.42
CA GLU A 161 -20.75 -5.82 -6.87
C GLU A 161 -19.47 -6.35 -6.22
N LEU A 162 -18.65 -5.47 -5.62
CA LEU A 162 -17.42 -5.87 -4.97
C LEU A 162 -17.71 -6.72 -3.72
N PRO A 163 -17.24 -7.98 -3.66
CA PRO A 163 -17.41 -8.79 -2.48
C PRO A 163 -16.55 -8.25 -1.33
N ALA A 164 -17.11 -8.24 -0.13
CA ALA A 164 -16.35 -7.86 1.07
C ALA A 164 -15.21 -8.85 1.41
N ARG A 165 -15.29 -10.06 0.87
CA ARG A 165 -14.30 -11.15 1.04
C ARG A 165 -14.28 -12.00 -0.22
N THR A 166 -13.09 -12.49 -0.57
CA THR A 166 -12.86 -13.51 -1.59
C THR A 166 -12.26 -14.76 -0.95
N ALA A 167 -12.12 -15.85 -1.69
CA ALA A 167 -11.54 -17.10 -1.22
C ALA A 167 -10.00 -17.05 -1.11
N GLU A 168 -9.38 -16.05 -1.71
CA GLU A 168 -7.92 -15.80 -1.78
C GLU A 168 -7.36 -15.13 -0.53
#